data_4409309adab17618cd2acdb1cd196be7
#
_entry.id   4409309adab17618cd2acdb1cd196be7
#
_cell.length_a   1.000
_cell.length_b   1.000
_cell.length_c   1.000
_cell.angle_alpha   90.00
_cell.angle_beta   90.00
_cell.angle_gamma   90.00
#
_symmetry.space_group_name_H-M   'P 1'
#
loop_
_entity.id
_entity.type
_entity.pdbx_description
1 polymer ?
#
loop_
_entity_poly.entity_id
_entity_poly.type
_entity_poly.pdbx_seq_one_letter_code
_entity_poly.pdbx_strand_id
1 'polypeptide(L)'
;MKKLILAFALVMTTLTFAQERNQQREKLTAEQKTELQVKQMTLDLDLNEKQQKEIKTLLLEQTKKREAKMEALKAKREKGDKLTADEKYEMKNEQLDNRIEMKSRMKKILTPAQLEKWETKAESRKEKMEEKQVKKQVRKKAIERKSN
;
A
#
# COMPACT_ATOMS: atom_id res chain seq x y z
N MET A 1 36.24 40.04 9.03
CA MET A 1 35.39 39.13 9.83
C MET A 1 33.89 39.33 9.63
N LYS A 2 33.39 40.52 9.28
CA LYS A 2 31.94 40.75 9.05
C LYS A 2 31.36 40.07 7.79
N LYS A 3 32.18 39.72 6.77
CA LYS A 3 31.74 39.08 5.51
C LYS A 3 31.54 37.56 5.61
N LEU A 4 32.11 36.89 6.59
CA LEU A 4 31.95 35.45 6.82
C LEU A 4 30.65 35.08 7.56
N ILE A 5 30.09 36.01 8.34
CA ILE A 5 28.84 35.80 9.08
C ILE A 5 27.63 35.83 8.14
N LEU A 6 27.67 36.63 7.08
CA LEU A 6 26.59 36.72 6.08
C LEU A 6 26.47 35.45 5.22
N ALA A 7 27.60 34.76 4.95
CA ALA A 7 27.57 33.51 4.18
C ALA A 7 26.99 32.33 4.97
N PHE A 8 27.12 32.32 6.30
CA PHE A 8 26.61 31.23 7.15
C PHE A 8 25.10 31.33 7.40
N ALA A 9 24.54 32.54 7.36
CA ALA A 9 23.08 32.74 7.52
C ALA A 9 22.27 32.28 6.29
N LEU A 10 22.87 32.24 5.10
CA LEU A 10 22.17 31.86 3.86
C LEU A 10 22.02 30.35 3.70
N VAL A 11 22.86 29.54 4.34
CA VAL A 11 22.85 28.07 4.22
C VAL A 11 21.78 27.43 5.12
N MET A 12 21.39 28.10 6.21
CA MET A 12 20.39 27.55 7.16
C MET A 12 18.95 27.65 6.67
N THR A 13 18.65 28.48 5.68
CA THR A 13 17.26 28.68 5.20
C THR A 13 16.80 27.64 4.17
N THR A 14 17.70 26.84 3.63
CA THR A 14 17.34 25.84 2.60
C THR A 14 16.95 24.47 3.18
N LEU A 15 17.23 24.21 4.46
CA LEU A 15 16.94 22.90 5.09
C LEU A 15 15.48 22.76 5.54
N THR A 16 14.74 23.85 5.73
CA THR A 16 13.34 23.80 6.19
C THR A 16 12.35 23.46 5.06
N PHE A 17 12.66 23.78 3.81
CA PHE A 17 11.76 23.49 2.68
C PHE A 17 11.68 22.01 2.28
N ALA A 18 12.66 21.19 2.66
CA ALA A 18 12.64 19.76 2.31
C ALA A 18 11.69 18.94 3.20
N GLN A 19 11.39 19.42 4.41
CA GLN A 19 10.60 18.69 5.40
C GLN A 19 9.09 18.91 5.22
N GLU A 20 8.67 20.07 4.72
CA GLU A 20 7.25 20.38 4.48
C GLU A 20 6.66 19.68 3.27
N ARG A 21 7.47 19.31 2.27
CA ARG A 21 7.00 18.59 1.06
C ARG A 21 6.44 17.20 1.34
N ASN A 22 6.71 16.61 2.50
CA ASN A 22 6.29 15.24 2.83
C ASN A 22 4.99 15.18 3.65
N GLN A 23 4.47 16.30 4.15
CA GLN A 23 3.29 16.33 5.02
C GLN A 23 1.96 16.65 4.32
N GLN A 24 1.98 17.14 3.08
CA GLN A 24 0.76 17.58 2.37
C GLN A 24 0.34 16.72 1.17
N ARG A 25 0.71 15.46 1.12
CA ARG A 25 0.00 14.56 0.19
C ARG A 25 -1.32 14.21 0.83
N GLU A 26 -2.37 14.95 0.49
CA GLU A 26 -3.75 14.56 0.80
C GLU A 26 -3.92 13.09 0.42
N LYS A 27 -4.29 12.28 1.42
CA LYS A 27 -4.50 10.87 1.19
C LYS A 27 -5.80 10.72 0.39
N LEU A 28 -5.70 10.10 -0.77
CA LEU A 28 -6.88 9.74 -1.56
C LEU A 28 -7.90 9.01 -0.67
N THR A 29 -9.18 9.35 -0.85
CA THR A 29 -10.27 8.64 -0.17
C THR A 29 -10.36 7.17 -0.64
N ALA A 30 -11.10 6.34 0.10
CA ALA A 30 -11.35 4.96 -0.30
C ALA A 30 -12.02 4.89 -1.68
N GLU A 31 -12.95 5.79 -1.94
CA GLU A 31 -13.66 5.92 -3.21
C GLU A 31 -12.71 6.29 -4.36
N GLN A 32 -11.86 7.29 -4.18
CA GLN A 32 -10.87 7.72 -5.18
C GLN A 32 -9.85 6.60 -5.49
N LYS A 33 -9.35 5.93 -4.45
CA LYS A 33 -8.45 4.78 -4.62
C LYS A 33 -9.12 3.67 -5.42
N THR A 34 -10.38 3.35 -5.07
CA THR A 34 -11.16 2.32 -5.74
C THR A 34 -11.42 2.68 -7.20
N GLU A 35 -11.79 3.93 -7.47
CA GLU A 35 -12.04 4.38 -8.85
C GLU A 35 -10.80 4.25 -9.73
N LEU A 36 -9.65 4.72 -9.25
CA LEU A 36 -8.38 4.58 -9.97
C LEU A 36 -8.04 3.11 -10.21
N GLN A 37 -8.29 2.24 -9.23
CA GLN A 37 -8.03 0.81 -9.37
C GLN A 37 -8.95 0.16 -10.39
N VAL A 38 -10.25 0.51 -10.43
CA VAL A 38 -11.19 0.01 -11.44
C VAL A 38 -10.79 0.49 -12.84
N LYS A 39 -10.44 1.77 -13.00
CA LYS A 39 -9.94 2.29 -14.29
C LYS A 39 -8.70 1.53 -14.78
N GLN A 40 -7.74 1.28 -13.88
CA GLN A 40 -6.56 0.48 -14.21
C GLN A 40 -6.93 -0.95 -14.60
N MET A 41 -7.85 -1.58 -13.88
CA MET A 41 -8.33 -2.94 -14.22
C MET A 41 -9.09 -2.97 -15.53
N THR A 42 -9.84 -1.92 -15.85
CA THR A 42 -10.54 -1.78 -17.13
C THR A 42 -9.55 -1.77 -18.29
N LEU A 43 -8.48 -0.98 -18.19
CA LEU A 43 -7.40 -0.95 -19.20
C LEU A 43 -6.67 -2.29 -19.31
N ASP A 44 -6.50 -2.97 -18.19
CA ASP A 44 -5.74 -4.22 -18.14
C ASP A 44 -6.51 -5.44 -18.67
N LEU A 45 -7.82 -5.46 -18.46
CA LEU A 45 -8.69 -6.63 -18.65
C LEU A 45 -9.83 -6.41 -19.65
N ASP A 46 -9.96 -5.20 -20.23
CA ASP A 46 -11.07 -4.82 -21.12
C ASP A 46 -12.46 -5.05 -20.45
N LEU A 47 -12.63 -4.51 -19.22
CA LEU A 47 -13.87 -4.70 -18.47
C LEU A 47 -15.03 -3.95 -19.10
N ASN A 48 -16.18 -4.63 -19.24
CA ASN A 48 -17.43 -3.96 -19.60
C ASN A 48 -18.01 -3.19 -18.42
N GLU A 49 -19.04 -2.35 -18.68
CA GLU A 49 -19.62 -1.47 -17.65
C GLU A 49 -20.23 -2.23 -16.46
N LYS A 50 -20.85 -3.40 -16.72
CA LYS A 50 -21.40 -4.24 -15.63
C LYS A 50 -20.29 -4.75 -14.73
N GLN A 51 -19.23 -5.30 -15.32
CA GLN A 51 -18.04 -5.77 -14.59
C GLN A 51 -17.38 -4.63 -13.78
N GLN A 52 -17.25 -3.43 -14.36
CA GLN A 52 -16.70 -2.26 -13.68
C GLN A 52 -17.51 -1.89 -12.42
N LYS A 53 -18.85 -1.90 -12.51
CA LYS A 53 -19.72 -1.60 -11.36
C LYS A 53 -19.61 -2.65 -10.27
N GLU A 54 -19.61 -3.94 -10.62
CA GLU A 54 -19.50 -5.04 -9.67
C GLU A 54 -18.13 -5.05 -8.98
N ILE A 55 -17.04 -4.85 -9.74
CA ILE A 55 -15.69 -4.76 -9.22
C ILE A 55 -15.52 -3.51 -8.34
N LYS A 56 -16.11 -2.37 -8.73
CA LYS A 56 -16.06 -1.15 -7.90
C LYS A 56 -16.67 -1.40 -6.52
N THR A 57 -17.84 -2.01 -6.45
CA THR A 57 -18.50 -2.34 -5.18
C THR A 57 -17.62 -3.27 -4.33
N LEU A 58 -17.08 -4.33 -4.93
CA LEU A 58 -16.20 -5.29 -4.27
C LEU A 58 -14.93 -4.64 -3.72
N LEU A 59 -14.25 -3.84 -4.54
CA LEU A 59 -13.01 -3.18 -4.15
C LEU A 59 -13.22 -2.09 -3.09
N LEU A 60 -14.35 -1.38 -3.15
CA LEU A 60 -14.68 -0.35 -2.15
C LEU A 60 -14.91 -1.01 -0.78
N GLU A 61 -15.65 -2.11 -0.72
CA GLU A 61 -15.85 -2.90 0.49
C GLU A 61 -14.50 -3.34 1.09
N GLN A 62 -13.63 -3.93 0.27
CA GLN A 62 -12.30 -4.37 0.69
C GLN A 62 -11.40 -3.22 1.15
N THR A 63 -11.47 -2.08 0.47
CA THR A 63 -10.69 -0.90 0.84
C THR A 63 -11.10 -0.37 2.20
N LYS A 64 -12.42 -0.25 2.46
CA LYS A 64 -12.95 0.19 3.76
C LYS A 64 -12.60 -0.79 4.90
N LYS A 65 -12.74 -2.10 4.70
CA LYS A 65 -12.32 -3.12 5.67
C LYS A 65 -10.83 -2.98 6.01
N ARG A 66 -9.99 -2.81 4.99
CA ARG A 66 -8.54 -2.65 5.16
C ARG A 66 -8.18 -1.34 5.88
N GLU A 67 -8.83 -0.24 5.57
CA GLU A 67 -8.60 1.05 6.23
C GLU A 67 -8.97 0.99 7.72
N ALA A 68 -10.13 0.44 8.06
CA ALA A 68 -10.54 0.24 9.46
C ALA A 68 -9.54 -0.63 10.24
N LYS A 69 -9.04 -1.70 9.63
CA LYS A 69 -8.01 -2.56 10.24
C LYS A 69 -6.68 -1.84 10.43
N MET A 70 -6.26 -1.04 9.45
CA MET A 70 -5.03 -0.26 9.56
C MET A 70 -5.11 0.80 10.66
N GLU A 71 -6.27 1.45 10.84
CA GLU A 71 -6.50 2.38 11.95
C GLU A 71 -6.42 1.68 13.32
N ALA A 72 -7.05 0.52 13.46
CA ALA A 72 -6.97 -0.27 14.70
C ALA A 72 -5.52 -0.68 15.04
N LEU A 73 -4.74 -1.10 14.02
CA LEU A 73 -3.33 -1.44 14.19
C LEU A 73 -2.47 -0.22 14.55
N LYS A 74 -2.79 0.93 13.97
CA LYS A 74 -2.11 2.19 14.26
C LYS A 74 -2.37 2.61 15.71
N ALA A 75 -3.62 2.57 16.17
CA ALA A 75 -3.99 2.86 17.54
C ALA A 75 -3.29 1.95 18.56
N LYS A 76 -3.14 0.65 18.28
CA LYS A 76 -2.34 -0.26 19.13
C LYS A 76 -0.88 0.15 19.20
N ARG A 77 -0.26 0.48 18.05
CA ARG A 77 1.15 0.92 18.00
C ARG A 77 1.39 2.23 18.77
N GLU A 78 0.46 3.17 18.71
CA GLU A 78 0.54 4.44 19.43
C GLU A 78 0.46 4.25 20.94
N LYS A 79 -0.23 3.20 21.41
CA LYS A 79 -0.25 2.78 22.82
C LYS A 79 1.01 1.99 23.24
N GLY A 80 1.92 1.72 22.32
CA GLY A 80 3.11 0.90 22.58
C GLY A 80 2.86 -0.60 22.60
N ASP A 81 1.64 -1.06 22.31
CA ASP A 81 1.28 -2.46 22.35
C ASP A 81 1.91 -3.23 21.17
N LYS A 82 2.58 -4.32 21.49
CA LYS A 82 3.10 -5.26 20.47
C LYS A 82 2.05 -6.31 20.17
N LEU A 83 1.92 -6.65 18.90
CA LEU A 83 1.06 -7.77 18.49
C LEU A 83 1.56 -9.08 19.08
N THR A 84 0.67 -9.84 19.70
CA THR A 84 0.93 -11.20 20.18
C THR A 84 1.14 -12.17 19.01
N ALA A 85 1.58 -13.40 19.30
CA ALA A 85 1.72 -14.46 18.30
C ALA A 85 0.34 -14.82 17.70
N ASP A 86 -0.67 -14.94 18.54
CA ASP A 86 -2.04 -15.27 18.14
C ASP A 86 -2.64 -14.17 17.26
N GLU A 87 -2.50 -12.90 17.64
CA GLU A 87 -2.95 -11.78 16.80
C GLU A 87 -2.26 -11.74 15.43
N LYS A 88 -0.98 -12.10 15.37
CA LYS A 88 -0.26 -12.20 14.09
C LYS A 88 -0.76 -13.37 13.24
N TYR A 89 -1.09 -14.49 13.88
CA TYR A 89 -1.69 -15.64 13.21
C TYR A 89 -3.05 -15.28 12.64
N GLU A 90 -3.95 -14.71 13.47
CA GLU A 90 -5.29 -14.28 13.06
C GLU A 90 -5.24 -13.28 11.91
N MET A 91 -4.33 -12.31 11.95
CA MET A 91 -4.14 -11.38 10.85
C MET A 91 -3.73 -12.06 9.53
N LYS A 92 -2.88 -13.09 9.61
CA LYS A 92 -2.48 -13.86 8.43
C LYS A 92 -3.62 -14.71 7.91
N ASN A 93 -4.34 -15.37 8.80
CA ASN A 93 -5.50 -16.21 8.45
C ASN A 93 -6.55 -15.36 7.73
N GLU A 94 -7.00 -14.27 8.35
CA GLU A 94 -7.96 -13.33 7.74
C GLU A 94 -7.47 -12.76 6.40
N GLN A 95 -6.16 -12.50 6.27
CA GLN A 95 -5.61 -12.06 4.98
C GLN A 95 -5.74 -13.13 3.89
N LEU A 96 -5.57 -14.40 4.24
CA LEU A 96 -5.74 -15.51 3.31
C LEU A 96 -7.22 -15.69 2.95
N ASP A 97 -8.11 -15.64 3.94
CA ASP A 97 -9.56 -15.74 3.73
C ASP A 97 -10.07 -14.62 2.81
N ASN A 98 -9.65 -13.38 3.05
CA ASN A 98 -9.97 -12.24 2.17
C ASN A 98 -9.46 -12.45 0.72
N ARG A 99 -8.31 -13.11 0.54
CA ARG A 99 -7.80 -13.44 -0.80
C ARG A 99 -8.60 -14.54 -1.48
N ILE A 100 -9.01 -15.56 -0.72
CA ILE A 100 -9.87 -16.65 -1.21
C ILE A 100 -11.23 -16.08 -1.63
N GLU A 101 -11.84 -15.26 -0.77
CA GLU A 101 -13.09 -14.57 -1.07
C GLU A 101 -12.98 -13.70 -2.32
N MET A 102 -11.94 -12.86 -2.41
CA MET A 102 -11.68 -12.00 -3.56
C MET A 102 -11.57 -12.83 -4.85
N LYS A 103 -10.78 -13.90 -4.85
CA LYS A 103 -10.63 -14.79 -6.01
C LYS A 103 -11.97 -15.41 -6.40
N SER A 104 -12.75 -15.89 -5.44
CA SER A 104 -14.08 -16.48 -5.67
C SER A 104 -15.04 -15.46 -6.30
N ARG A 105 -15.09 -14.24 -5.79
CA ARG A 105 -15.95 -13.16 -6.33
C ARG A 105 -15.50 -12.71 -7.71
N MET A 106 -14.19 -12.56 -7.95
CA MET A 106 -13.64 -12.23 -9.27
C MET A 106 -13.95 -13.31 -10.31
N LYS A 107 -13.90 -14.59 -9.93
CA LYS A 107 -14.28 -15.71 -10.81
C LYS A 107 -15.74 -15.65 -11.27
N LYS A 108 -16.64 -15.03 -10.48
CA LYS A 108 -18.05 -14.85 -10.85
C LYS A 108 -18.27 -13.66 -11.78
N ILE A 109 -17.39 -12.65 -11.72
CA ILE A 109 -17.52 -11.39 -12.47
C ILE A 109 -16.77 -11.46 -13.80
N LEU A 110 -15.58 -12.06 -13.82
CA LEU A 110 -14.66 -12.08 -14.95
C LEU A 110 -14.91 -13.29 -15.85
N THR A 111 -14.67 -13.11 -17.14
CA THR A 111 -14.57 -14.25 -18.08
C THR A 111 -13.31 -15.08 -17.79
N PRO A 112 -13.21 -16.35 -18.23
CA PRO A 112 -12.03 -17.15 -17.98
C PRO A 112 -10.72 -16.48 -18.44
N ALA A 113 -10.71 -15.86 -19.63
CA ALA A 113 -9.53 -15.15 -20.15
C ALA A 113 -9.15 -13.90 -19.32
N GLN A 114 -10.16 -13.15 -18.86
CA GLN A 114 -9.92 -12.00 -17.98
C GLN A 114 -9.41 -12.47 -16.61
N LEU A 115 -9.93 -13.56 -16.07
CA LEU A 115 -9.51 -14.14 -14.80
C LEU A 115 -8.04 -14.57 -14.84
N GLU A 116 -7.62 -15.27 -15.90
CA GLU A 116 -6.22 -15.67 -16.10
C GLU A 116 -5.28 -14.47 -16.13
N LYS A 117 -5.62 -13.42 -16.91
CA LYS A 117 -4.85 -12.17 -16.94
C LYS A 117 -4.78 -11.52 -15.55
N TRP A 118 -5.89 -11.52 -14.81
CA TRP A 118 -5.94 -10.94 -13.47
C TRP A 118 -5.06 -11.69 -12.47
N GLU A 119 -5.10 -13.04 -12.51
CA GLU A 119 -4.26 -13.91 -11.66
C GLU A 119 -2.77 -13.70 -11.96
N THR A 120 -2.37 -13.72 -13.23
CA THR A 120 -0.98 -13.46 -13.65
C THR A 120 -0.46 -12.10 -13.16
N LYS A 121 -1.30 -11.06 -13.29
CA LYS A 121 -0.94 -9.73 -12.76
C LYS A 121 -0.88 -9.69 -11.24
N ALA A 122 -1.70 -10.46 -10.54
CA ALA A 122 -1.65 -10.57 -9.09
C ALA A 122 -0.38 -11.26 -8.61
N GLU A 123 0.06 -12.32 -9.29
CA GLU A 123 1.33 -13.02 -9.02
C GLU A 123 2.53 -12.11 -9.26
N SER A 124 2.60 -11.47 -10.42
CA SER A 124 3.69 -10.51 -10.73
C SER A 124 3.78 -9.36 -9.70
N ARG A 125 2.64 -8.88 -9.21
CA ARG A 125 2.63 -7.88 -8.12
C ARG A 125 3.17 -8.43 -6.81
N LYS A 126 2.85 -9.68 -6.48
CA LYS A 126 3.35 -10.36 -5.28
C LYS A 126 4.87 -10.51 -5.35
N GLU A 127 5.40 -11.03 -6.45
CA GLU A 127 6.84 -11.20 -6.67
C GLU A 127 7.60 -9.87 -6.53
N LYS A 128 7.11 -8.80 -7.19
CA LYS A 128 7.70 -7.45 -7.06
C LYS A 128 7.68 -6.91 -5.63
N MET A 129 6.66 -7.25 -4.84
CA MET A 129 6.57 -6.84 -3.44
C MET A 129 7.55 -7.62 -2.57
N GLU A 130 7.71 -8.92 -2.80
CA GLU A 130 8.68 -9.78 -2.11
C GLU A 130 10.10 -9.32 -2.42
N GLU A 131 10.42 -9.07 -3.68
CA GLU A 131 11.73 -8.53 -4.10
C GLU A 131 12.05 -7.20 -3.41
N LYS A 132 11.08 -6.27 -3.35
CA LYS A 132 11.24 -5.00 -2.64
C LYS A 132 11.47 -5.20 -1.14
N GLN A 133 10.81 -6.15 -0.51
CA GLN A 133 11.01 -6.46 0.91
C GLN A 133 12.40 -7.03 1.17
N VAL A 134 12.87 -7.97 0.33
CA VAL A 134 14.23 -8.52 0.41
C VAL A 134 15.27 -7.41 0.26
N LYS A 135 15.14 -6.57 -0.78
CA LYS A 135 16.05 -5.41 -0.98
C LYS A 135 16.07 -4.47 0.24
N LYS A 136 14.90 -4.21 0.85
CA LYS A 136 14.80 -3.37 2.06
C LYS A 136 15.50 -4.01 3.26
N GLN A 137 15.34 -5.32 3.46
CA GLN A 137 16.01 -6.04 4.55
C GLN A 137 17.53 -6.07 4.37
N VAL A 138 18.02 -6.34 3.15
CA VAL A 138 19.45 -6.32 2.83
C VAL A 138 20.04 -4.94 3.10
N ARG A 139 19.35 -3.88 2.65
CA ARG A 139 19.79 -2.49 2.90
C ARG A 139 19.84 -2.16 4.40
N LYS A 140 18.85 -2.60 5.17
CA LYS A 140 18.80 -2.39 6.62
C LYS A 140 20.00 -3.06 7.30
N LYS A 141 20.27 -4.35 7.00
CA LYS A 141 21.41 -5.08 7.53
C LYS A 141 22.77 -4.47 7.15
N ALA A 142 22.86 -3.92 5.92
CA ALA A 142 24.08 -3.25 5.47
C ALA A 142 24.35 -1.92 6.22
N ILE A 143 23.29 -1.19 6.60
CA ILE A 143 23.40 0.03 7.41
C ILE A 143 23.83 -0.34 8.84
N GLU A 144 23.18 -1.34 9.46
CA GLU A 144 23.51 -1.80 10.81
C GLU A 144 24.97 -2.28 10.92
N ARG A 145 25.50 -2.96 9.88
CA ARG A 145 26.93 -3.38 9.85
C ARG A 145 27.92 -2.23 9.72
N LYS A 146 27.53 -1.08 9.21
CA LYS A 146 28.39 0.10 9.07
C LYS A 146 28.37 1.01 10.31
N SER A 147 27.39 0.82 11.20
CA SER A 147 27.23 1.60 12.41
C SER A 147 27.83 0.92 13.66
N ASN A 148 28.29 -0.32 13.53
CA ASN A 148 29.09 -1.07 14.52
C ASN A 148 30.54 -1.17 14.06
#